data_2fe98b2a4202d6ce757aedb876aafdd7
#
_entry.id   2fe98b2a4202d6ce757aedb876aafdd7
#
_cell.length_a   1.000
_cell.length_b   1.000
_cell.length_c   1.000
_cell.angle_alpha   90.00
_cell.angle_beta   90.00
_cell.angle_gamma   90.00
#
_symmetry.space_group_name_H-M   'P 1'
#
loop_
_entity.id
_entity.type
_entity.pdbx_description
1 polymer ?
#
loop_
_entity_poly.entity_id
_entity_poly.type
_entity_poly.pdbx_seq_one_letter_code
_entity_poly.pdbx_strand_id
1 'polypeptide(L)'
;MPPMPTVTVKSGYKPQSIDTSIEADVLMFQLLRQLTPQQKVQRTCAFNQAVRRLAISGIKNQYPNATEAKVRQEFIKRCLGAEWIEVLSDSKDWGELVIADPIELAQKIASILLPLNIPYVVGGSVASSLLGENRSTQDLDLVIDLESRTAQRLIDAMSGEFYISESAVTEAIAHSRTAPRESSFNVIYLPSMEKADIFVMGSDDAFSASVMSRRQLHPVSGLQEEGIYIYSPEDIVLQKLSWYQLIPGGSQKQWRDVLGVLKVQGERLDLAYLNQWALTLQLTDLLSGALLQSGY
;
A
#
# COMPACT_ATOMS: atom_id res chain seq x y z
N MET A 1 12.31 30.06 18.98
CA MET A 1 12.19 28.59 18.99
C MET A 1 13.19 28.06 20.01
N PRO A 2 12.82 27.09 20.86
CA PRO A 2 13.80 26.42 21.69
C PRO A 2 14.83 25.73 20.77
N PRO A 3 16.12 25.67 21.16
CA PRO A 3 17.12 24.97 20.38
C PRO A 3 16.75 23.47 20.27
N MET A 4 16.93 22.91 19.07
CA MET A 4 16.72 21.48 18.89
C MET A 4 17.73 20.69 19.74
N PRO A 5 17.31 19.56 20.33
CA PRO A 5 18.22 18.74 21.12
C PRO A 5 19.35 18.20 20.23
N THR A 6 20.58 18.27 20.71
CA THR A 6 21.72 17.62 20.04
C THR A 6 21.51 16.10 20.08
N VAL A 7 21.51 15.46 18.90
CA VAL A 7 21.27 14.03 18.77
C VAL A 7 22.55 13.35 18.26
N THR A 8 22.94 12.25 18.91
CA THR A 8 24.02 11.40 18.43
C THR A 8 23.42 10.26 17.61
N VAL A 9 23.82 10.15 16.34
CA VAL A 9 23.44 9.04 15.44
C VAL A 9 24.67 8.23 15.05
N LYS A 10 24.48 6.97 14.65
CA LYS A 10 25.57 6.15 14.13
C LYS A 10 26.10 6.72 12.80
N SER A 11 27.37 6.48 12.53
CA SER A 11 27.99 6.84 11.23
C SER A 11 27.22 6.18 10.10
N GLY A 12 26.93 6.93 9.04
CA GLY A 12 26.15 6.44 7.88
C GLY A 12 24.66 6.78 7.92
N TYR A 13 24.13 7.29 9.05
CA TYR A 13 22.73 7.75 9.13
C TYR A 13 22.43 8.82 8.07
N LYS A 14 21.27 8.68 7.39
CA LYS A 14 20.80 9.67 6.41
C LYS A 14 19.39 10.16 6.77
N PRO A 15 19.14 11.48 6.76
CA PRO A 15 17.81 12.04 6.82
C PRO A 15 16.94 11.57 5.64
N GLN A 16 15.61 11.59 5.82
CA GLN A 16 14.66 11.22 4.76
C GLN A 16 14.63 12.21 3.59
N SER A 17 15.03 13.45 3.84
CA SER A 17 15.12 14.47 2.80
C SER A 17 16.44 15.23 2.92
N ILE A 18 16.99 15.66 1.79
CA ILE A 18 18.28 16.34 1.71
C ILE A 18 18.29 17.73 2.41
N ASP A 19 17.12 18.33 2.55
CA ASP A 19 16.90 19.62 3.19
C ASP A 19 16.54 19.51 4.68
N THR A 20 16.48 18.29 5.22
CA THR A 20 16.14 18.03 6.62
C THR A 20 17.43 17.80 7.42
N SER A 21 17.60 18.48 8.55
CA SER A 21 18.71 18.22 9.46
C SER A 21 18.55 16.87 10.16
N ILE A 22 19.66 16.28 10.60
CA ILE A 22 19.66 15.00 11.33
C ILE A 22 18.79 15.11 12.59
N GLU A 23 18.88 16.21 13.33
CA GLU A 23 18.12 16.45 14.56
C GLU A 23 16.61 16.50 14.29
N ALA A 24 16.19 17.18 13.19
CA ALA A 24 14.80 17.27 12.79
C ALA A 24 14.26 15.90 12.35
N ASP A 25 15.04 15.15 11.58
CA ASP A 25 14.68 13.80 11.12
C ASP A 25 14.50 12.84 12.31
N VAL A 26 15.47 12.82 13.23
CA VAL A 26 15.40 11.98 14.43
C VAL A 26 14.20 12.35 15.30
N LEU A 27 13.96 13.64 15.53
CA LEU A 27 12.80 14.11 16.31
C LEU A 27 11.48 13.68 15.63
N MET A 28 11.37 13.83 14.32
CA MET A 28 10.20 13.39 13.57
C MET A 28 9.94 11.90 13.79
N PHE A 29 10.97 11.04 13.64
CA PHE A 29 10.81 9.60 13.83
C PHE A 29 10.53 9.22 15.30
N GLN A 30 11.08 9.93 16.28
CA GLN A 30 10.72 9.75 17.69
C GLN A 30 9.23 10.04 17.92
N LEU A 31 8.68 11.11 17.34
CA LEU A 31 7.25 11.43 17.42
C LEU A 31 6.39 10.39 16.71
N LEU A 32 6.80 9.91 15.53
CA LEU A 32 6.08 8.85 14.81
C LEU A 32 6.04 7.52 15.57
N ARG A 33 7.08 7.19 16.32
CA ARG A 33 7.13 5.99 17.19
C ARG A 33 6.12 6.04 18.33
N GLN A 34 5.75 7.22 18.79
CA GLN A 34 4.80 7.43 19.91
C GLN A 34 3.35 7.29 19.47
N LEU A 35 3.06 7.35 18.16
CA LEU A 35 1.70 7.22 17.65
C LEU A 35 1.17 5.80 17.83
N THR A 36 -0.06 5.71 18.31
CA THR A 36 -0.79 4.44 18.33
C THR A 36 -1.13 3.99 16.90
N PRO A 37 -1.41 2.68 16.68
CA PRO A 37 -1.87 2.20 15.38
C PRO A 37 -3.07 2.99 14.84
N GLN A 38 -4.07 3.27 15.67
CA GLN A 38 -5.24 4.06 15.29
C GLN A 38 -4.89 5.48 14.87
N GLN A 39 -3.97 6.16 15.58
CA GLN A 39 -3.51 7.50 15.20
C GLN A 39 -2.78 7.49 13.85
N LYS A 40 -2.00 6.45 13.55
CA LYS A 40 -1.35 6.29 12.25
C LYS A 40 -2.36 6.10 11.13
N VAL A 41 -3.38 5.26 11.33
CA VAL A 41 -4.51 5.10 10.41
C VAL A 41 -5.19 6.44 10.15
N GLN A 42 -5.64 7.13 11.20
CA GLN A 42 -6.31 8.42 11.08
C GLN A 42 -5.50 9.45 10.29
N ARG A 43 -4.19 9.53 10.55
CA ARG A 43 -3.29 10.44 9.80
C ARG A 43 -3.17 10.05 8.33
N THR A 44 -3.03 8.76 8.04
CA THR A 44 -2.92 8.28 6.65
C THR A 44 -4.20 8.55 5.89
N CYS A 45 -5.37 8.23 6.46
CA CYS A 45 -6.68 8.53 5.87
C CYS A 45 -6.86 10.03 5.63
N ALA A 46 -6.65 10.85 6.65
CA ALA A 46 -6.81 12.30 6.55
C ALA A 46 -5.92 12.91 5.45
N PHE A 47 -4.69 12.43 5.34
CA PHE A 47 -3.75 12.90 4.32
C PHE A 47 -4.18 12.50 2.91
N ASN A 48 -4.57 11.24 2.69
CA ASN A 48 -5.04 10.77 1.40
C ASN A 48 -6.33 11.48 0.97
N GLN A 49 -7.30 11.63 1.86
CA GLN A 49 -8.54 12.35 1.59
C GLN A 49 -8.28 13.83 1.25
N ALA A 50 -7.35 14.50 1.95
CA ALA A 50 -6.97 15.87 1.64
C ALA A 50 -6.40 16.01 0.23
N VAL A 51 -5.51 15.11 -0.18
CA VAL A 51 -4.94 15.10 -1.54
C VAL A 51 -6.02 14.89 -2.59
N ARG A 52 -6.98 13.97 -2.36
CA ARG A 52 -8.11 13.74 -3.28
C ARG A 52 -9.05 14.95 -3.39
N ARG A 53 -9.38 15.58 -2.25
CA ARG A 53 -10.18 16.82 -2.23
C ARG A 53 -9.51 17.93 -3.03
N LEU A 54 -8.18 18.09 -2.89
CA LEU A 54 -7.42 19.06 -3.67
C LEU A 54 -7.46 18.75 -5.17
N ALA A 55 -7.32 17.48 -5.56
CA ALA A 55 -7.41 17.07 -6.97
C ALA A 55 -8.79 17.38 -7.57
N ILE A 56 -9.88 17.02 -6.89
CA ILE A 56 -11.25 17.30 -7.33
C ILE A 56 -11.52 18.81 -7.36
N SER A 57 -11.09 19.55 -6.35
CA SER A 57 -11.20 21.01 -6.32
C SER A 57 -10.45 21.67 -7.48
N GLY A 58 -9.25 21.18 -7.79
CA GLY A 58 -8.48 21.63 -8.96
C GLY A 58 -9.20 21.38 -10.29
N ILE A 59 -9.89 20.22 -10.42
CA ILE A 59 -10.70 19.93 -11.61
C ILE A 59 -11.90 20.89 -11.68
N LYS A 60 -12.67 21.08 -10.61
CA LYS A 60 -13.83 21.99 -10.55
C LYS A 60 -13.41 23.44 -10.82
N ASN A 61 -12.25 23.89 -10.37
CA ASN A 61 -11.70 25.21 -10.68
C ASN A 61 -11.30 25.36 -12.15
N GLN A 62 -10.73 24.33 -12.75
CA GLN A 62 -10.35 24.33 -14.17
C GLN A 62 -11.56 24.29 -15.09
N TYR A 63 -12.65 23.66 -14.66
CA TYR A 63 -13.88 23.47 -15.41
C TYR A 63 -15.10 23.91 -14.56
N PRO A 64 -15.34 25.24 -14.35
CA PRO A 64 -16.33 25.72 -13.39
C PRO A 64 -17.78 25.30 -13.69
N ASN A 65 -18.08 25.00 -14.96
CA ASN A 65 -19.42 24.59 -15.42
C ASN A 65 -19.49 23.08 -15.73
N ALA A 66 -18.51 22.29 -15.29
CA ALA A 66 -18.51 20.86 -15.54
C ALA A 66 -19.63 20.15 -14.79
N THR A 67 -20.30 19.22 -15.45
CA THR A 67 -21.19 18.27 -14.82
C THR A 67 -20.38 17.31 -13.93
N GLU A 68 -21.02 16.65 -12.96
CA GLU A 68 -20.35 15.64 -12.11
C GLU A 68 -19.77 14.49 -12.97
N ALA A 69 -20.45 14.11 -14.04
CA ALA A 69 -19.92 13.14 -15.00
C ALA A 69 -18.60 13.61 -15.64
N LYS A 70 -18.50 14.89 -16.01
CA LYS A 70 -17.26 15.46 -16.54
C LYS A 70 -16.17 15.53 -15.49
N VAL A 71 -16.49 15.89 -14.26
CA VAL A 71 -15.55 15.88 -13.13
C VAL A 71 -15.00 14.47 -12.91
N ARG A 72 -15.88 13.45 -12.93
CA ARG A 72 -15.50 12.04 -12.81
C ARG A 72 -14.57 11.59 -13.94
N GLN A 73 -14.88 11.92 -15.20
CA GLN A 73 -14.01 11.61 -16.34
C GLN A 73 -12.61 12.21 -16.20
N GLU A 74 -12.51 13.49 -15.81
CA GLU A 74 -11.24 14.17 -15.60
C GLU A 74 -10.46 13.57 -14.43
N PHE A 75 -11.17 13.13 -13.39
CA PHE A 75 -10.56 12.45 -12.25
C PHE A 75 -10.01 11.07 -12.65
N ILE A 76 -10.79 10.25 -13.36
CA ILE A 76 -10.36 8.96 -13.92
C ILE A 76 -9.09 9.15 -14.75
N LYS A 77 -9.13 10.10 -15.72
CA LYS A 77 -7.98 10.39 -16.58
C LYS A 77 -6.71 10.71 -15.82
N ARG A 78 -6.81 11.45 -14.72
CA ARG A 78 -5.64 11.89 -13.92
C ARG A 78 -5.14 10.82 -12.94
N CYS A 79 -6.03 9.99 -12.42
CA CYS A 79 -5.70 9.01 -11.38
C CYS A 79 -5.46 7.61 -11.93
N LEU A 80 -6.22 7.19 -12.96
CA LEU A 80 -6.16 5.83 -13.50
C LEU A 80 -5.50 5.78 -14.88
N GLY A 81 -5.61 6.85 -15.68
CA GLY A 81 -5.19 6.91 -17.06
C GLY A 81 -6.37 7.09 -18.02
N ALA A 82 -6.08 7.59 -19.23
CA ALA A 82 -7.13 7.90 -20.22
C ALA A 82 -7.81 6.62 -20.75
N GLU A 83 -7.11 5.52 -20.79
CA GLU A 83 -7.58 4.19 -21.23
C GLU A 83 -8.75 3.67 -20.39
N TRP A 84 -8.83 4.07 -19.13
CA TRP A 84 -9.90 3.66 -18.21
C TRP A 84 -11.21 4.40 -18.44
N ILE A 85 -11.20 5.53 -19.17
CA ILE A 85 -12.43 6.29 -19.45
C ILE A 85 -13.42 5.43 -20.23
N GLU A 86 -12.94 4.75 -21.28
CA GLU A 86 -13.78 3.91 -22.14
C GLU A 86 -14.29 2.67 -21.40
N VAL A 87 -13.41 2.02 -20.64
CA VAL A 87 -13.73 0.82 -19.85
C VAL A 87 -14.78 1.08 -18.79
N LEU A 88 -14.77 2.30 -18.18
CA LEU A 88 -15.67 2.67 -17.09
C LEU A 88 -16.88 3.51 -17.56
N SER A 89 -17.00 3.80 -18.88
CA SER A 89 -18.09 4.63 -19.44
C SER A 89 -19.48 3.97 -19.31
N ASP A 90 -19.55 2.65 -19.35
CA ASP A 90 -20.80 1.87 -19.23
C ASP A 90 -21.22 1.63 -17.77
N SER A 91 -20.46 2.15 -16.82
CA SER A 91 -20.80 2.04 -15.40
C SER A 91 -22.04 2.89 -15.05
N LYS A 92 -22.80 2.45 -14.04
CA LYS A 92 -23.94 3.21 -13.49
C LYS A 92 -23.56 4.67 -13.25
N ASP A 93 -24.54 5.57 -13.37
CA ASP A 93 -24.37 6.94 -12.86
C ASP A 93 -24.24 6.88 -11.33
N TRP A 94 -23.01 7.03 -10.86
CA TRP A 94 -22.68 7.02 -9.43
C TRP A 94 -22.83 8.39 -8.78
N GLY A 95 -23.32 9.41 -9.54
CA GLY A 95 -23.46 10.77 -9.05
C GLY A 95 -22.12 11.43 -8.72
N GLU A 96 -22.06 12.15 -7.60
CA GLU A 96 -20.82 12.79 -7.12
C GLU A 96 -19.78 11.76 -6.70
N LEU A 97 -18.49 12.05 -6.97
CA LEU A 97 -17.38 11.19 -6.56
C LEU A 97 -17.30 11.10 -5.03
N VAL A 98 -17.37 9.88 -4.51
CA VAL A 98 -17.11 9.60 -3.10
C VAL A 98 -15.63 9.84 -2.81
N ILE A 99 -15.32 10.59 -1.76
CA ILE A 99 -13.95 10.77 -1.30
C ILE A 99 -13.66 9.68 -0.29
N ALA A 100 -13.10 8.57 -0.80
CA ALA A 100 -12.59 7.48 0.01
C ALA A 100 -11.06 7.53 0.08
N ASP A 101 -10.44 6.58 0.73
CA ASP A 101 -9.00 6.41 0.78
C ASP A 101 -8.62 4.91 0.70
N PRO A 102 -7.36 4.57 0.38
CA PRO A 102 -6.96 3.17 0.22
C PRO A 102 -7.19 2.27 1.44
N ILE A 103 -7.30 2.84 2.65
CA ILE A 103 -7.61 2.05 3.86
C ILE A 103 -9.11 1.70 3.89
N GLU A 104 -9.99 2.65 3.55
CA GLU A 104 -11.42 2.38 3.38
C GLU A 104 -11.66 1.36 2.27
N LEU A 105 -10.92 1.46 1.16
CA LEU A 105 -10.97 0.46 0.09
C LEU A 105 -10.50 -0.92 0.59
N ALA A 106 -9.40 -0.97 1.36
CA ALA A 106 -8.90 -2.22 1.95
C ALA A 106 -9.95 -2.86 2.88
N GLN A 107 -10.65 -2.08 3.71
CA GLN A 107 -11.74 -2.54 4.55
C GLN A 107 -12.88 -3.15 3.72
N LYS A 108 -13.27 -2.46 2.64
CA LYS A 108 -14.34 -2.91 1.76
C LYS A 108 -13.99 -4.22 1.09
N ILE A 109 -12.77 -4.36 0.56
CA ILE A 109 -12.29 -5.61 -0.03
C ILE A 109 -12.19 -6.71 1.04
N ALA A 110 -11.68 -6.39 2.23
CA ALA A 110 -11.60 -7.34 3.34
C ALA A 110 -12.97 -7.91 3.73
N SER A 111 -14.03 -7.06 3.75
CA SER A 111 -15.40 -7.49 4.05
C SER A 111 -15.98 -8.47 3.02
N ILE A 112 -15.42 -8.51 1.81
CA ILE A 112 -15.76 -9.48 0.76
C ILE A 112 -14.90 -10.75 0.91
N LEU A 113 -13.60 -10.63 1.17
CA LEU A 113 -12.68 -11.75 1.22
C LEU A 113 -12.90 -12.66 2.44
N LEU A 114 -13.16 -12.06 3.61
CA LEU A 114 -13.33 -12.80 4.88
C LEU A 114 -14.46 -13.83 4.84
N PRO A 115 -15.71 -13.51 4.40
CA PRO A 115 -16.79 -14.49 4.30
C PRO A 115 -16.53 -15.61 3.27
N LEU A 116 -15.67 -15.33 2.29
CA LEU A 116 -15.26 -16.31 1.28
C LEU A 116 -14.13 -17.22 1.75
N ASN A 117 -13.58 -16.97 2.95
CA ASN A 117 -12.40 -17.64 3.50
C ASN A 117 -11.17 -17.50 2.58
N ILE A 118 -11.00 -16.34 1.95
CA ILE A 118 -9.83 -16.01 1.14
C ILE A 118 -8.84 -15.24 2.03
N PRO A 119 -7.70 -15.86 2.40
CA PRO A 119 -6.67 -15.17 3.16
C PRO A 119 -6.11 -14.00 2.36
N TYR A 120 -5.83 -12.89 3.04
CA TYR A 120 -5.28 -11.70 2.41
C TYR A 120 -4.30 -10.97 3.33
N VAL A 121 -3.46 -10.14 2.73
CA VAL A 121 -2.61 -9.18 3.43
C VAL A 121 -2.44 -7.92 2.59
N VAL A 122 -2.61 -6.76 3.22
CA VAL A 122 -2.35 -5.44 2.61
C VAL A 122 -0.86 -5.15 2.69
N GLY A 123 -0.27 -4.85 1.54
CA GLY A 123 1.15 -4.53 1.37
C GLY A 123 1.39 -3.11 0.89
N GLY A 124 2.40 -2.99 0.06
CA GLY A 124 2.71 -1.78 -0.71
C GLY A 124 2.86 -0.51 0.11
N SER A 125 2.32 0.56 -0.44
CA SER A 125 2.43 1.90 0.13
C SER A 125 1.55 2.13 1.36
N VAL A 126 0.41 1.42 1.44
CA VAL A 126 -0.48 1.50 2.61
C VAL A 126 0.22 0.91 3.82
N ALA A 127 0.74 -0.32 3.72
CA ALA A 127 1.46 -0.96 4.83
C ALA A 127 2.69 -0.15 5.24
N SER A 128 3.52 0.32 4.29
CA SER A 128 4.70 1.13 4.64
C SER A 128 4.34 2.46 5.31
N SER A 129 3.21 3.09 4.96
CA SER A 129 2.74 4.32 5.62
C SER A 129 2.24 4.07 7.05
N LEU A 130 1.60 2.93 7.29
CA LEU A 130 1.13 2.56 8.64
C LEU A 130 2.27 2.13 9.56
N LEU A 131 3.32 1.51 9.01
CA LEU A 131 4.45 0.97 9.76
C LEU A 131 5.63 1.93 9.84
N GLY A 132 5.71 2.93 8.96
CA GLY A 132 6.81 3.86 8.81
C GLY A 132 6.38 5.32 8.76
N GLU A 133 6.95 6.06 7.79
CA GLU A 133 6.61 7.46 7.53
C GLU A 133 5.34 7.54 6.65
N ASN A 134 4.37 8.35 7.10
CA ASN A 134 3.15 8.55 6.34
C ASN A 134 3.40 9.33 5.04
N ARG A 135 2.89 8.82 3.94
CA ARG A 135 2.83 9.52 2.65
C ARG A 135 1.55 9.23 1.91
N SER A 136 1.20 10.09 0.96
CA SER A 136 0.07 9.82 0.08
C SER A 136 0.33 8.60 -0.81
N THR A 137 -0.72 7.80 -0.99
CA THR A 137 -0.77 6.72 -1.97
C THR A 137 -2.09 6.77 -2.71
N GLN A 138 -2.07 6.38 -3.99
CA GLN A 138 -3.27 6.32 -4.83
C GLN A 138 -3.74 4.89 -5.01
N ASP A 139 -2.82 3.94 -4.90
CA ASP A 139 -3.06 2.53 -5.15
C ASP A 139 -3.03 1.75 -3.84
N LEU A 140 -3.87 0.73 -3.79
CA LEU A 140 -3.90 -0.28 -2.74
C LEU A 140 -3.32 -1.57 -3.30
N ASP A 141 -2.29 -2.09 -2.64
CA ASP A 141 -1.69 -3.38 -2.99
C ASP A 141 -2.13 -4.45 -2.00
N LEU A 142 -2.70 -5.56 -2.50
CA LEU A 142 -3.04 -6.73 -1.69
C LEU A 142 -2.40 -7.99 -2.26
N VAL A 143 -2.01 -8.91 -1.38
CA VAL A 143 -1.73 -10.30 -1.74
C VAL A 143 -2.86 -11.17 -1.18
N ILE A 144 -3.41 -12.05 -2.01
CA ILE A 144 -4.48 -12.98 -1.62
C ILE A 144 -4.08 -14.43 -1.93
N ASP A 145 -4.56 -15.35 -1.12
CA ASP A 145 -4.46 -16.79 -1.41
C ASP A 145 -5.77 -17.23 -2.10
N LEU A 146 -5.77 -17.15 -3.43
CA LEU A 146 -6.94 -17.40 -4.26
C LEU A 146 -6.81 -18.71 -5.05
N GLU A 147 -7.66 -19.68 -4.75
CA GLU A 147 -7.78 -20.89 -5.52
C GLU A 147 -8.80 -20.75 -6.67
N SER A 148 -8.57 -21.46 -7.78
CA SER A 148 -9.48 -21.46 -8.95
C SER A 148 -10.94 -21.78 -8.59
N ARG A 149 -11.18 -22.65 -7.59
CA ARG A 149 -12.52 -23.02 -7.15
C ARG A 149 -13.30 -21.89 -6.46
N THR A 150 -12.60 -20.87 -5.93
CA THR A 150 -13.21 -19.73 -5.25
C THR A 150 -13.26 -18.47 -6.12
N ALA A 151 -12.61 -18.49 -7.28
CA ALA A 151 -12.48 -17.33 -8.17
C ALA A 151 -13.85 -16.77 -8.61
N GLN A 152 -14.76 -17.63 -9.07
CA GLN A 152 -16.09 -17.17 -9.51
C GLN A 152 -16.87 -16.53 -8.36
N ARG A 153 -16.80 -17.09 -7.15
CA ARG A 153 -17.47 -16.51 -5.98
C ARG A 153 -16.93 -15.13 -5.61
N LEU A 154 -15.61 -14.92 -5.79
CA LEU A 154 -15.01 -13.61 -5.60
C LEU A 154 -15.51 -12.61 -6.64
N ILE A 155 -15.53 -12.99 -7.92
CA ILE A 155 -16.04 -12.15 -9.01
C ILE A 155 -17.49 -11.76 -8.77
N ASP A 156 -18.34 -12.75 -8.44
CA ASP A 156 -19.76 -12.51 -8.16
C ASP A 156 -19.97 -11.56 -6.96
N ALA A 157 -19.17 -11.72 -5.90
CA ALA A 157 -19.27 -10.90 -4.70
C ALA A 157 -18.76 -9.46 -4.91
N MET A 158 -17.83 -9.24 -5.84
CA MET A 158 -17.34 -7.91 -6.20
C MET A 158 -18.21 -7.24 -7.26
N SER A 159 -18.94 -8.00 -8.07
CA SER A 159 -19.80 -7.44 -9.13
C SER A 159 -20.85 -6.51 -8.54
N GLY A 160 -21.07 -5.37 -9.18
CA GLY A 160 -22.05 -4.35 -8.75
C GLY A 160 -21.43 -3.10 -8.11
N GLU A 161 -20.41 -3.20 -7.31
CA GLU A 161 -19.67 -2.05 -6.76
C GLU A 161 -18.24 -1.93 -7.30
N PHE A 162 -17.68 -3.02 -7.85
CA PHE A 162 -16.34 -3.04 -8.42
C PHE A 162 -16.37 -3.36 -9.92
N TYR A 163 -15.47 -2.73 -10.65
CA TYR A 163 -15.02 -3.29 -11.92
C TYR A 163 -14.00 -4.39 -11.63
N ILE A 164 -14.22 -5.57 -12.19
CA ILE A 164 -13.32 -6.72 -12.12
C ILE A 164 -13.39 -7.49 -13.45
N SER A 165 -12.24 -7.92 -13.98
CA SER A 165 -12.16 -8.70 -15.22
C SER A 165 -11.97 -10.16 -14.89
N GLU A 166 -12.92 -11.01 -15.32
CA GLU A 166 -12.86 -12.47 -15.14
C GLU A 166 -11.63 -13.07 -15.83
N SER A 167 -11.29 -12.61 -17.04
CA SER A 167 -10.09 -13.07 -17.74
C SER A 167 -8.82 -12.74 -16.98
N ALA A 168 -8.70 -11.51 -16.44
CA ALA A 168 -7.55 -11.10 -15.66
C ALA A 168 -7.39 -11.90 -14.36
N VAL A 169 -8.48 -12.24 -13.68
CA VAL A 169 -8.46 -13.11 -12.50
C VAL A 169 -7.96 -14.51 -12.87
N THR A 170 -8.48 -15.07 -13.97
CA THR A 170 -8.08 -16.40 -14.44
C THR A 170 -6.60 -16.44 -14.83
N GLU A 171 -6.13 -15.44 -15.54
CA GLU A 171 -4.72 -15.30 -15.93
C GLU A 171 -3.81 -15.14 -14.69
N ALA A 172 -4.18 -14.31 -13.73
CA ALA A 172 -3.43 -14.12 -12.49
C ALA A 172 -3.27 -15.44 -11.72
N ILE A 173 -4.34 -16.24 -11.60
CA ILE A 173 -4.29 -17.56 -10.95
C ILE A 173 -3.37 -18.52 -11.73
N ALA A 174 -3.40 -18.50 -13.06
CA ALA A 174 -2.50 -19.33 -13.88
C ALA A 174 -1.04 -18.92 -13.69
N HIS A 175 -0.76 -17.61 -13.70
CA HIS A 175 0.58 -17.06 -13.54
C HIS A 175 1.15 -17.23 -12.11
N SER A 176 0.31 -17.36 -11.08
CA SER A 176 0.78 -17.49 -9.70
C SER A 176 1.76 -18.66 -9.49
N ARG A 177 1.70 -19.69 -10.34
CA ARG A 177 2.58 -20.88 -10.29
C ARG A 177 3.82 -20.75 -11.17
N THR A 178 3.76 -19.97 -12.26
CA THR A 178 4.81 -19.92 -13.29
C THR A 178 5.54 -18.59 -13.35
N ALA A 179 4.84 -17.51 -13.07
CA ALA A 179 5.34 -16.13 -13.11
C ALA A 179 4.73 -15.31 -11.97
N PRO A 180 5.09 -15.56 -10.69
CA PRO A 180 4.43 -14.94 -9.53
C PRO A 180 4.39 -13.41 -9.56
N ARG A 181 5.33 -12.78 -10.26
CA ARG A 181 5.37 -11.31 -10.42
C ARG A 181 4.33 -10.76 -11.39
N GLU A 182 3.79 -11.61 -12.27
CA GLU A 182 2.75 -11.30 -13.25
C GLU A 182 1.38 -11.82 -12.81
N SER A 183 1.28 -12.36 -11.60
CA SER A 183 0.09 -12.94 -11.02
C SER A 183 -0.82 -11.90 -10.37
N SER A 184 -1.11 -10.82 -11.06
CA SER A 184 -1.97 -9.77 -10.51
C SER A 184 -3.11 -9.39 -11.43
N PHE A 185 -4.19 -8.91 -10.83
CA PHE A 185 -5.30 -8.28 -11.52
C PHE A 185 -5.73 -7.02 -10.78
N ASN A 186 -6.40 -6.13 -11.50
CA ASN A 186 -6.87 -4.87 -10.95
C ASN A 186 -8.37 -4.96 -10.64
N VAL A 187 -8.77 -4.32 -9.54
CA VAL A 187 -10.16 -4.00 -9.26
C VAL A 187 -10.29 -2.49 -9.06
N ILE A 188 -11.43 -1.92 -9.50
CA ILE A 188 -11.72 -0.50 -9.33
C ILE A 188 -13.04 -0.38 -8.59
N TYR A 189 -13.02 0.30 -7.45
CA TYR A 189 -14.22 0.64 -6.69
C TYR A 189 -14.93 1.80 -7.37
N LEU A 190 -16.07 1.52 -8.00
CA LEU A 190 -16.76 2.44 -8.90
C LEU A 190 -17.25 3.75 -8.26
N PRO A 191 -17.71 3.76 -6.99
CA PRO A 191 -18.14 5.02 -6.35
C PRO A 191 -17.04 6.05 -6.19
N SER A 192 -15.80 5.61 -5.87
CA SER A 192 -14.65 6.52 -5.60
C SER A 192 -13.58 6.49 -6.68
N MET A 193 -13.69 5.61 -7.67
CA MET A 193 -12.66 5.36 -8.69
C MET A 193 -11.29 5.03 -8.11
N GLU A 194 -11.27 4.32 -6.98
CA GLU A 194 -10.04 3.80 -6.38
C GLU A 194 -9.69 2.45 -6.95
N LYS A 195 -8.39 2.29 -7.24
CA LYS A 195 -7.83 1.05 -7.78
C LYS A 195 -7.14 0.25 -6.67
N ALA A 196 -7.32 -1.06 -6.70
CA ALA A 196 -6.50 -2.01 -5.99
C ALA A 196 -5.81 -2.96 -6.95
N ASP A 197 -4.51 -3.17 -6.73
CA ASP A 197 -3.71 -4.19 -7.41
C ASP A 197 -3.69 -5.44 -6.52
N ILE A 198 -4.31 -6.51 -7.00
CA ILE A 198 -4.47 -7.76 -6.24
C ILE A 198 -3.53 -8.80 -6.83
N PHE A 199 -2.54 -9.20 -6.04
CA PHE A 199 -1.57 -10.25 -6.37
C PHE A 199 -2.05 -11.60 -5.84
N VAL A 200 -2.04 -12.61 -6.69
CA VAL A 200 -2.39 -13.99 -6.30
C VAL A 200 -1.13 -14.70 -5.83
N MET A 201 -1.14 -15.20 -4.60
CA MET A 201 -0.03 -15.94 -4.01
C MET A 201 0.21 -17.26 -4.76
N GLY A 202 1.46 -17.55 -5.08
CA GLY A 202 1.84 -18.86 -5.63
C GLY A 202 1.89 -19.93 -4.54
N SER A 203 1.47 -21.16 -4.87
CA SER A 203 1.48 -22.29 -3.93
C SER A 203 2.87 -22.64 -3.40
N ASP A 204 3.91 -22.38 -4.18
CA ASP A 204 5.30 -22.74 -3.88
C ASP A 204 6.15 -21.53 -3.46
N ASP A 205 5.54 -20.37 -3.28
CA ASP A 205 6.23 -19.16 -2.83
C ASP A 205 6.36 -19.15 -1.29
N ALA A 206 7.51 -19.65 -0.82
CA ALA A 206 7.82 -19.74 0.60
C ALA A 206 7.84 -18.36 1.29
N PHE A 207 8.23 -17.29 0.59
CA PHE A 207 8.22 -15.95 1.15
C PHE A 207 6.80 -15.45 1.34
N SER A 208 5.95 -15.55 0.32
CA SER A 208 4.53 -15.18 0.42
C SER A 208 3.78 -16.00 1.47
N ALA A 209 4.09 -17.29 1.61
CA ALA A 209 3.55 -18.13 2.68
C ALA A 209 3.98 -17.64 4.08
N SER A 210 5.26 -17.24 4.24
CA SER A 210 5.76 -16.65 5.48
C SER A 210 5.06 -15.32 5.79
N VAL A 211 4.94 -14.43 4.80
CA VAL A 211 4.20 -13.15 4.91
C VAL A 211 2.77 -13.39 5.36
N MET A 212 2.05 -14.32 4.72
CA MET A 212 0.66 -14.63 5.05
C MET A 212 0.50 -15.15 6.48
N SER A 213 1.45 -15.95 6.96
CA SER A 213 1.44 -16.47 8.33
C SER A 213 1.78 -15.41 9.39
N ARG A 214 2.60 -14.40 9.04
CA ARG A 214 3.08 -13.34 9.93
C ARG A 214 2.28 -12.05 9.84
N ARG A 215 1.25 -12.00 8.97
CA ARG A 215 0.43 -10.80 8.81
C ARG A 215 -0.15 -10.33 10.15
N GLN A 216 -0.22 -9.05 10.35
CA GLN A 216 -0.67 -8.43 11.58
C GLN A 216 -2.03 -7.77 11.38
N LEU A 217 -2.97 -8.02 12.30
CA LEU A 217 -4.24 -7.31 12.33
C LEU A 217 -4.00 -5.87 12.80
N HIS A 218 -4.30 -4.91 11.94
CA HIS A 218 -4.15 -3.49 12.24
C HIS A 218 -5.53 -2.87 12.48
N PRO A 219 -5.80 -2.32 13.67
CA PRO A 219 -7.12 -1.82 14.02
C PRO A 219 -7.49 -0.61 13.16
N VAL A 220 -8.69 -0.67 12.56
CA VAL A 220 -9.28 0.44 11.80
C VAL A 220 -10.71 0.63 12.30
N SER A 221 -11.08 1.84 12.72
CA SER A 221 -12.39 2.14 13.29
C SER A 221 -13.51 1.91 12.26
N GLY A 222 -14.60 1.26 12.66
CA GLY A 222 -15.82 1.12 11.85
C GLY A 222 -16.15 -0.26 11.30
N LEU A 223 -15.32 -1.29 11.54
CA LEU A 223 -15.65 -2.69 11.21
C LEU A 223 -16.05 -3.48 12.45
N GLN A 224 -16.99 -4.44 12.26
CA GLN A 224 -17.39 -5.39 13.31
C GLN A 224 -16.28 -6.37 13.71
N GLU A 225 -15.28 -6.58 12.85
CA GLU A 225 -14.02 -7.26 13.16
C GLU A 225 -12.86 -6.32 12.82
N GLU A 226 -12.82 -5.26 13.48
CA GLU A 226 -11.77 -4.48 14.12
C GLU A 226 -10.49 -4.17 13.33
N GLY A 227 -10.33 -4.50 12.02
CA GLY A 227 -9.12 -4.11 11.33
C GLY A 227 -8.89 -4.75 9.97
N ILE A 228 -7.73 -4.44 9.40
CA ILE A 228 -7.22 -5.04 8.18
C ILE A 228 -5.92 -5.78 8.48
N TYR A 229 -5.68 -6.90 7.80
CA TYR A 229 -4.39 -7.59 7.87
C TYR A 229 -3.37 -6.88 7.00
N ILE A 230 -2.24 -6.50 7.59
CA ILE A 230 -1.13 -5.86 6.89
C ILE A 230 0.15 -6.69 7.02
N TYR A 231 1.11 -6.45 6.15
CA TYR A 231 2.46 -7.02 6.26
C TYR A 231 3.07 -6.75 7.64
N SER A 232 3.92 -7.66 8.12
CA SER A 232 4.81 -7.34 9.25
C SER A 232 5.82 -6.26 8.84
N PRO A 233 6.42 -5.54 9.79
CA PRO A 233 7.46 -4.56 9.47
C PRO A 233 8.64 -5.15 8.70
N GLU A 234 9.05 -6.36 9.04
CA GLU A 234 10.14 -7.05 8.36
C GLU A 234 9.77 -7.40 6.92
N ASP A 235 8.57 -7.95 6.75
CA ASP A 235 8.10 -8.40 5.44
C ASP A 235 7.92 -7.24 4.46
N ILE A 236 7.39 -6.10 4.92
CA ILE A 236 7.27 -4.92 4.04
C ILE A 236 8.63 -4.33 3.67
N VAL A 237 9.63 -4.37 4.55
CA VAL A 237 11.00 -3.97 4.24
C VAL A 237 11.57 -4.86 3.12
N LEU A 238 11.45 -6.19 3.26
CA LEU A 238 11.94 -7.16 2.27
C LEU A 238 11.22 -7.00 0.93
N GLN A 239 9.89 -6.85 0.94
CA GLN A 239 9.11 -6.61 -0.27
C GLN A 239 9.55 -5.34 -0.99
N LYS A 240 9.73 -4.23 -0.26
CA LYS A 240 10.18 -2.95 -0.82
C LYS A 240 11.58 -3.02 -1.39
N LEU A 241 12.50 -3.73 -0.75
CA LEU A 241 13.85 -3.97 -1.27
C LEU A 241 13.81 -4.83 -2.54
N SER A 242 12.95 -5.84 -2.61
CA SER A 242 12.75 -6.65 -3.81
C SER A 242 12.26 -5.80 -4.99
N TRP A 243 11.30 -4.92 -4.77
CA TRP A 243 10.85 -3.97 -5.81
C TRP A 243 11.92 -2.96 -6.19
N TYR A 244 12.70 -2.46 -5.22
CA TYR A 244 13.81 -1.56 -5.49
C TYR A 244 14.85 -2.20 -6.42
N GLN A 245 15.20 -3.46 -6.18
CA GLN A 245 16.18 -4.21 -6.98
C GLN A 245 15.75 -4.40 -8.44
N LEU A 246 14.45 -4.52 -8.70
CA LEU A 246 13.90 -4.73 -10.04
C LEU A 246 13.93 -3.49 -10.94
N ILE A 247 13.99 -2.30 -10.35
CA ILE A 247 13.95 -1.04 -11.11
C ILE A 247 15.39 -0.64 -11.45
N PRO A 248 15.76 -0.54 -12.73
CA PRO A 248 17.10 -0.05 -13.10
C PRO A 248 17.40 1.31 -12.46
N GLY A 249 18.52 1.39 -11.72
CA GLY A 249 18.87 2.60 -10.96
C GLY A 249 18.15 2.76 -9.62
N GLY A 250 17.30 1.81 -9.25
CA GLY A 250 16.53 1.84 -8.01
C GLY A 250 15.36 2.83 -8.03
N SER A 251 14.51 2.77 -7.01
CA SER A 251 13.41 3.71 -6.81
C SER A 251 13.59 4.46 -5.49
N GLN A 252 13.81 5.77 -5.57
CA GLN A 252 13.92 6.61 -4.36
C GLN A 252 12.66 6.50 -3.46
N LYS A 253 11.48 6.32 -4.06
CA LYS A 253 10.21 6.11 -3.33
C LYS A 253 10.25 4.83 -2.50
N GLN A 254 10.68 3.71 -3.10
CA GLN A 254 10.80 2.43 -2.40
C GLN A 254 11.86 2.48 -1.30
N TRP A 255 13.01 3.11 -1.59
CA TRP A 255 14.09 3.28 -0.62
C TRP A 255 13.66 4.12 0.58
N ARG A 256 12.96 5.23 0.34
CA ARG A 256 12.40 6.07 1.40
C ARG A 256 11.41 5.32 2.28
N ASP A 257 10.53 4.50 1.69
CA ASP A 257 9.60 3.65 2.42
C ASP A 257 10.36 2.68 3.35
N VAL A 258 11.41 2.01 2.83
CA VAL A 258 12.28 1.12 3.63
C VAL A 258 12.89 1.84 4.82
N LEU A 259 13.57 2.97 4.58
CA LEU A 259 14.19 3.75 5.66
C LEU A 259 13.15 4.23 6.67
N GLY A 260 11.96 4.66 6.20
CA GLY A 260 10.85 5.09 7.05
C GLY A 260 10.38 3.98 7.99
N VAL A 261 10.20 2.76 7.50
CA VAL A 261 9.81 1.61 8.33
C VAL A 261 10.92 1.26 9.32
N LEU A 262 12.17 1.12 8.86
CA LEU A 262 13.31 0.82 9.74
C LEU A 262 13.43 1.85 10.87
N LYS A 263 13.40 3.14 10.55
CA LYS A 263 13.51 4.23 11.53
C LYS A 263 12.34 4.26 12.53
N VAL A 264 11.10 3.98 12.10
CA VAL A 264 9.94 3.95 13.01
C VAL A 264 9.96 2.71 13.88
N GLN A 265 10.29 1.55 13.35
CA GLN A 265 10.25 0.30 14.11
C GLN A 265 11.42 0.17 15.09
N GLY A 266 12.61 0.63 14.71
CA GLY A 266 13.77 0.63 15.60
C GLY A 266 14.09 -0.77 16.13
N GLU A 267 14.38 -0.87 17.41
CA GLU A 267 14.78 -2.11 18.09
C GLU A 267 13.70 -3.21 18.12
N ARG A 268 12.47 -2.92 17.66
CA ARG A 268 11.39 -3.90 17.61
C ARG A 268 11.49 -4.89 16.45
N LEU A 269 12.40 -4.63 15.49
CA LEU A 269 12.57 -5.47 14.31
C LEU A 269 13.30 -6.77 14.66
N ASP A 270 12.81 -7.88 14.11
CA ASP A 270 13.52 -9.15 14.10
C ASP A 270 14.61 -9.14 13.01
N LEU A 271 15.82 -8.72 13.42
CA LEU A 271 16.96 -8.66 12.50
C LEU A 271 17.43 -10.04 12.04
N ALA A 272 17.20 -11.10 12.83
CA ALA A 272 17.55 -12.47 12.44
C ALA A 272 16.68 -12.92 11.27
N TYR A 273 15.36 -12.67 11.37
CA TYR A 273 14.41 -12.93 10.30
C TYR A 273 14.73 -12.12 9.03
N LEU A 274 14.98 -10.81 9.18
CA LEU A 274 15.37 -9.94 8.06
C LEU A 274 16.60 -10.45 7.32
N ASN A 275 17.66 -10.80 8.06
CA ASN A 275 18.91 -11.32 7.45
C ASN A 275 18.71 -12.67 6.77
N GLN A 276 17.95 -13.59 7.37
CA GLN A 276 17.66 -14.89 6.78
C GLN A 276 16.95 -14.74 5.43
N TRP A 277 15.88 -13.95 5.39
CA TRP A 277 15.13 -13.73 4.14
C TRP A 277 15.87 -12.86 3.14
N ALA A 278 16.65 -11.88 3.59
CA ALA A 278 17.49 -11.09 2.68
C ALA A 278 18.52 -11.96 1.98
N LEU A 279 19.08 -12.96 2.64
CA LEU A 279 19.98 -13.93 2.02
C LEU A 279 19.23 -14.77 0.96
N THR A 280 18.06 -15.30 1.30
CA THR A 280 17.24 -16.13 0.39
C THR A 280 16.79 -15.34 -0.85
N LEU A 281 16.42 -14.08 -0.66
CA LEU A 281 15.91 -13.18 -1.71
C LEU A 281 17.03 -12.40 -2.43
N GLN A 282 18.31 -12.63 -2.09
CA GLN A 282 19.47 -11.94 -2.65
C GLN A 282 19.43 -10.40 -2.42
N LEU A 283 19.02 -9.97 -1.24
CA LEU A 283 18.86 -8.58 -0.84
C LEU A 283 19.88 -8.13 0.22
N THR A 284 20.88 -8.95 0.55
CA THR A 284 21.78 -8.74 1.69
C THR A 284 22.49 -7.38 1.66
N ASP A 285 23.01 -6.96 0.50
CA ASP A 285 23.71 -5.69 0.36
C ASP A 285 22.75 -4.50 0.49
N LEU A 286 21.57 -4.62 -0.10
CA LEU A 286 20.53 -3.59 0.01
C LEU A 286 20.04 -3.45 1.45
N LEU A 287 19.79 -4.55 2.14
CA LEU A 287 19.39 -4.52 3.55
C LEU A 287 20.48 -3.90 4.42
N SER A 288 21.74 -4.28 4.24
CA SER A 288 22.88 -3.73 4.98
C SER A 288 23.00 -2.22 4.78
N GLY A 289 22.87 -1.75 3.54
CA GLY A 289 22.86 -0.32 3.22
C GLY A 289 21.69 0.44 3.84
N ALA A 290 20.49 -0.17 3.87
CA ALA A 290 19.30 0.43 4.48
C ALA A 290 19.42 0.51 6.01
N LEU A 291 19.90 -0.55 6.66
CA LEU A 291 20.17 -0.57 8.09
C LEU A 291 21.17 0.52 8.48
N LEU A 292 22.32 0.60 7.78
CA LEU A 292 23.32 1.65 8.03
C LEU A 292 22.71 3.06 7.94
N GLN A 293 21.93 3.34 6.87
CA GLN A 293 21.31 4.65 6.66
C GLN A 293 20.17 4.95 7.65
N SER A 294 19.63 3.95 8.31
CA SER A 294 18.58 4.09 9.33
C SER A 294 19.14 4.20 10.75
N GLY A 295 20.45 4.05 10.94
CA GLY A 295 21.12 4.17 12.24
C GLY A 295 21.25 2.86 13.03
N TYR A 296 21.20 1.72 12.35
CA TYR A 296 21.47 0.38 12.93
C TYR A 296 22.94 0.03 12.99
#